data_7b57cdc78ef3be87d33eeecff0959594
#
_entry.id   7b57cdc78ef3be87d33eeecff0959594
#
_cell.length_a   1.000
_cell.length_b   1.000
_cell.length_c   1.000
_cell.angle_alpha   90.00
_cell.angle_beta   90.00
_cell.angle_gamma   90.00
#
_symmetry.space_group_name_H-M   'P 1'
#
loop_
_entity.id
_entity.type
_entity.pdbx_description
1 polymer ?
#
loop_
_entity_poly.entity_id
_entity_poly.type
_entity_poly.pdbx_seq_one_letter_code
_entity_poly.pdbx_strand_id
1 'polypeptide(L)'
;MTNRRVRGTSLGLALAFILAALTAAPAAAAPPSTPLPQCADTVTPGSLTPGQNAIGFSVTQGTTPTSFHVKILGVMPSGIAPGRDLIIVDTSGPAMDQAGGIWFGMSGSPVYTMDGRLIGAISYGFSSTSEMAGITPANPDMLQLLRPSGGFGVSGASDPRRVRLSHDVREQVASESGMRTSRIGGSVSQLEVPLSISGLAPAHRERLRRAAIKHHLPYFIPTIGGSAASGKGLTGGTMRPGESFAAALSYGDITMAGVGTTTYVCQGRALAFGHPFFFTGPNRLGASGASTFGIVQDPVFGPFKMANVTGPVGIVDQDRLPGLRAQLGQAPPLVRVTQHTKSLDTGLARTGETDIVRGSNVDRRESLPQIAWIHSFSNIDSIFDQVSGGSARISWTIHGDIEHSGKSWKVTRKNQWVSNRDISFASTFELADTLQTLTTQKLAPVALKGVHIDVDVQQAISELRIRGVTWSADGRHYEKTRTLRVRPGGRVFAKVKLRNSDSGEMKTAKLKMRVPRRPEQLLLATVGGGQSGGGGGFLCSFLGICRHSANAKSFDALLSKIQDAPRNNDLVGSIGSPRHTSSQVTKHQSRVVSGQEFVVLRTRGRHHHHHGDGIAVPTPSP
;
A
#
# COMPACT_ATOMS: atom_id res chain seq x y z
N MET A 1 50.49 -15.34 64.28
CA MET A 1 51.95 -15.24 64.26
C MET A 1 52.30 -14.44 63.01
N THR A 2 52.86 -13.32 62.99
CA THR A 2 53.66 -12.45 63.84
C THR A 2 53.61 -11.06 63.21
N ASN A 3 53.44 -10.08 64.11
CA ASN A 3 53.64 -8.64 63.88
C ASN A 3 55.00 -8.32 63.25
N ARG A 4 55.07 -7.22 62.48
CA ARG A 4 56.03 -6.14 62.76
C ARG A 4 55.64 -4.79 62.14
N ARG A 5 55.44 -3.83 63.01
CA ARG A 5 55.53 -2.36 62.79
C ARG A 5 56.98 -1.98 62.56
N VAL A 6 57.21 -0.87 61.82
CA VAL A 6 58.15 0.21 62.16
C VAL A 6 57.90 1.39 61.20
N ARG A 7 57.42 2.58 61.71
CA ARG A 7 58.00 3.92 61.81
C ARG A 7 58.66 4.42 60.47
N GLY A 8 58.25 5.46 59.82
CA GLY A 8 58.03 6.82 60.27
C GLY A 8 59.28 7.72 59.95
N THR A 9 59.12 8.64 58.98
CA THR A 9 59.88 9.94 59.03
C THR A 9 59.18 10.94 58.08
N SER A 10 58.91 12.08 58.61
CA SER A 10 58.43 13.34 58.02
C SER A 10 59.63 14.13 57.44
N LEU A 11 59.43 14.80 56.29
CA LEU A 11 60.07 16.02 55.81
C LEU A 11 59.35 16.43 54.54
N GLY A 12 58.69 17.53 54.35
CA GLY A 12 59.16 18.89 54.46
C GLY A 12 58.63 19.63 53.25
N LEU A 13 57.89 20.67 53.42
CA LEU A 13 57.33 21.64 52.49
C LEU A 13 58.18 22.00 51.25
N ALA A 14 57.54 22.10 50.09
CA ALA A 14 57.80 23.16 49.11
C ALA A 14 56.55 23.48 48.31
N LEU A 15 55.91 24.60 48.60
CA LEU A 15 54.81 25.21 47.85
C LEU A 15 55.38 25.82 46.57
N ALA A 16 55.00 25.29 45.42
CA ALA A 16 55.20 25.94 44.11
C ALA A 16 53.84 26.26 43.53
N PHE A 17 53.37 27.50 43.61
CA PHE A 17 52.22 28.06 42.90
C PHE A 17 52.56 28.12 41.42
N ILE A 18 52.02 27.21 40.60
CA ILE A 18 51.94 27.36 39.14
C ILE A 18 50.57 27.96 38.86
N LEU A 19 50.53 29.24 38.48
CA LEU A 19 49.39 29.96 37.96
C LEU A 19 49.12 29.43 36.54
N ALA A 20 48.27 28.40 36.36
CA ALA A 20 47.77 28.00 35.09
C ALA A 20 46.66 28.95 34.68
N ALA A 21 46.89 29.82 33.73
CA ALA A 21 45.88 30.60 33.06
C ALA A 21 44.96 29.64 32.30
N LEU A 22 43.81 29.28 32.88
CA LEU A 22 42.71 28.63 32.15
C LEU A 22 42.17 29.65 31.14
N THR A 23 42.54 29.51 29.87
CA THR A 23 41.77 30.07 28.77
C THR A 23 40.45 29.33 28.70
N ALA A 24 39.41 29.95 29.19
CA ALA A 24 38.03 29.45 29.02
C ALA A 24 37.72 29.41 27.53
N ALA A 25 37.71 28.21 26.96
CA ALA A 25 37.10 27.99 25.65
C ALA A 25 35.62 28.42 25.76
N PRO A 26 35.07 29.12 24.73
CA PRO A 26 33.68 29.47 24.75
C PRO A 26 32.88 28.17 24.90
N ALA A 27 32.07 28.09 25.95
CA ALA A 27 31.16 26.98 26.18
C ALA A 27 30.25 26.90 24.94
N ALA A 28 30.37 25.83 24.16
CA ALA A 28 29.40 25.53 23.14
C ALA A 28 28.02 25.50 23.83
N ALA A 29 27.10 26.33 23.35
CA ALA A 29 25.75 26.36 23.89
C ALA A 29 25.19 24.95 23.89
N ALA A 30 24.75 24.48 25.05
CA ALA A 30 24.13 23.17 25.18
C ALA A 30 22.93 23.10 24.21
N PRO A 31 22.75 21.98 23.49
CA PRO A 31 21.59 21.83 22.61
C PRO A 31 20.31 22.06 23.40
N PRO A 32 19.27 22.69 22.79
CA PRO A 32 18.01 22.92 23.46
C PRO A 32 17.48 21.61 24.06
N SER A 33 17.06 21.67 25.33
CA SER A 33 16.58 20.52 26.06
C SER A 33 15.28 19.99 25.40
N THR A 34 15.14 18.69 25.19
CA THR A 34 13.86 18.06 24.87
C THR A 34 12.91 18.18 26.10
N PRO A 35 11.60 18.45 25.89
CA PRO A 35 10.90 18.47 24.61
C PRO A 35 11.04 19.80 23.86
N LEU A 36 11.12 19.73 22.52
CA LEU A 36 11.12 20.90 21.65
C LEU A 36 9.83 21.72 21.80
N PRO A 37 9.87 23.07 21.63
CA PRO A 37 8.73 23.93 21.87
C PRO A 37 7.61 23.68 20.86
N GLN A 38 6.36 23.69 21.35
CA GLN A 38 5.20 23.79 20.48
C GLN A 38 5.01 25.26 20.05
N CYS A 39 4.44 25.46 18.85
CA CYS A 39 4.24 26.79 18.27
C CYS A 39 5.54 27.61 18.21
N ALA A 40 6.68 26.98 17.90
CA ALA A 40 7.95 27.68 17.78
C ALA A 40 7.86 28.84 16.76
N ASP A 41 8.52 29.95 17.08
CA ASP A 41 8.71 31.04 16.11
C ASP A 41 9.47 30.54 14.90
N THR A 42 9.25 31.18 13.75
CA THR A 42 9.85 30.75 12.48
C THR A 42 10.68 31.86 11.86
N VAL A 43 11.63 31.48 11.00
CA VAL A 43 12.41 32.40 10.18
C VAL A 43 12.00 32.30 8.70
N THR A 44 12.19 33.37 7.95
CA THR A 44 12.03 33.37 6.50
C THR A 44 13.35 32.94 5.84
N PRO A 45 13.35 32.25 4.68
CA PRO A 45 14.56 31.86 3.98
C PRO A 45 15.52 33.03 3.70
N GLY A 46 14.99 34.19 3.33
CA GLY A 46 15.78 35.38 3.03
C GLY A 46 16.55 35.99 4.21
N SER A 47 16.27 35.57 5.45
CA SER A 47 17.03 36.00 6.64
C SER A 47 18.20 35.08 6.98
N LEU A 48 18.35 33.99 6.25
CA LEU A 48 19.44 33.02 6.46
C LEU A 48 20.69 33.45 5.68
N THR A 49 21.85 33.23 6.29
CA THR A 49 23.15 33.51 5.65
C THR A 49 23.93 32.24 5.44
N PRO A 50 24.65 32.09 4.31
CA PRO A 50 25.60 30.99 4.12
C PRO A 50 26.62 30.94 5.27
N GLY A 51 27.03 29.73 5.68
CA GLY A 51 27.89 29.51 6.82
C GLY A 51 27.22 29.54 8.20
N GLN A 52 25.93 29.95 8.29
CA GLN A 52 25.20 30.01 9.55
C GLN A 52 25.00 28.60 10.13
N ASN A 53 25.32 28.45 11.43
CA ASN A 53 25.06 27.21 12.18
C ASN A 53 23.59 27.12 12.61
N ALA A 54 23.10 25.89 12.62
CA ALA A 54 21.75 25.51 13.03
C ALA A 54 21.78 24.13 13.70
N ILE A 55 20.66 23.70 14.26
CA ILE A 55 20.53 22.40 14.91
C ILE A 55 19.27 21.68 14.44
N GLY A 56 19.41 20.42 14.03
CA GLY A 56 18.31 19.56 13.63
C GLY A 56 18.00 18.49 14.67
N PHE A 57 16.79 17.91 14.61
CA PHE A 57 16.36 16.85 15.51
C PHE A 57 15.66 15.72 14.75
N SER A 58 16.02 14.48 15.07
CA SER A 58 15.37 13.27 14.53
C SER A 58 15.49 12.13 15.53
N VAL A 59 14.60 11.15 15.44
CA VAL A 59 14.73 9.92 16.24
C VAL A 59 15.55 8.90 15.47
N THR A 60 16.63 8.44 16.07
CA THR A 60 17.46 7.34 15.56
C THR A 60 17.16 6.02 16.27
N GLN A 61 16.70 6.08 17.54
CA GLN A 61 16.30 4.92 18.32
C GLN A 61 15.26 5.33 19.39
N GLY A 62 14.31 4.46 19.67
CA GLY A 62 13.23 4.72 20.63
C GLY A 62 12.25 5.78 20.12
N THR A 63 11.88 6.72 20.99
CA THR A 63 10.92 7.79 20.71
C THR A 63 11.50 9.19 20.91
N THR A 64 12.66 9.30 21.58
CA THR A 64 13.27 10.56 21.95
C THR A 64 14.12 11.09 20.79
N PRO A 65 13.88 12.34 20.34
CA PRO A 65 14.72 12.97 19.31
C PRO A 65 16.16 13.17 19.78
N THR A 66 17.10 12.90 18.91
CA THR A 66 18.52 13.23 19.05
C THR A 66 18.88 14.40 18.13
N SER A 67 19.78 15.26 18.56
CA SER A 67 20.22 16.39 17.77
C SER A 67 21.32 16.02 16.78
N PHE A 68 21.43 16.81 15.71
CA PHE A 68 22.52 16.81 14.75
C PHE A 68 22.85 18.25 14.33
N HIS A 69 24.10 18.48 13.98
CA HIS A 69 24.53 19.79 13.52
C HIS A 69 24.09 20.06 12.08
N VAL A 70 23.77 21.31 11.80
CA VAL A 70 23.37 21.79 10.48
C VAL A 70 24.13 23.07 10.16
N LYS A 71 24.72 23.16 8.96
CA LYS A 71 25.32 24.38 8.41
C LYS A 71 24.55 24.81 7.17
N ILE A 72 24.07 26.04 7.14
CA ILE A 72 23.40 26.59 5.96
C ILE A 72 24.44 26.81 4.86
N LEU A 73 24.22 26.20 3.68
CA LEU A 73 25.09 26.37 2.52
C LEU A 73 24.53 27.44 1.56
N GLY A 74 23.21 27.60 1.52
CA GLY A 74 22.57 28.60 0.68
C GLY A 74 21.06 28.44 0.59
N VAL A 75 20.42 29.42 -0.01
CA VAL A 75 18.99 29.41 -0.31
C VAL A 75 18.83 29.48 -1.82
N MET A 76 18.05 28.57 -2.38
CA MET A 76 17.66 28.54 -3.79
C MET A 76 16.23 29.07 -3.94
N PRO A 77 16.04 30.31 -4.39
CA PRO A 77 14.71 30.87 -4.59
C PRO A 77 13.90 30.06 -5.61
N SER A 78 12.64 29.79 -5.31
CA SER A 78 11.76 28.96 -6.14
C SER A 78 12.33 27.57 -6.46
N GLY A 79 13.25 27.05 -5.65
CA GLY A 79 13.95 25.80 -5.91
C GLY A 79 13.04 24.59 -5.88
N ILE A 80 12.06 24.54 -4.99
CA ILE A 80 11.08 23.44 -4.92
C ILE A 80 10.00 23.61 -6.00
N ALA A 81 9.45 24.81 -6.11
CA ALA A 81 8.41 25.17 -7.08
C ALA A 81 8.34 26.71 -7.19
N PRO A 82 7.65 27.29 -8.17
CA PRO A 82 7.47 28.73 -8.23
C PRO A 82 6.96 29.32 -6.91
N GLY A 83 7.73 30.24 -6.33
CA GLY A 83 7.47 30.88 -5.05
C GLY A 83 7.70 29.97 -3.83
N ARG A 84 8.41 28.85 -4.00
CA ARG A 84 8.78 27.93 -2.91
C ARG A 84 10.28 27.64 -2.94
N ASP A 85 10.96 28.15 -1.96
CA ASP A 85 12.41 28.09 -1.87
C ASP A 85 12.89 26.71 -1.39
N LEU A 86 14.15 26.40 -1.71
CA LEU A 86 14.87 25.26 -1.16
C LEU A 86 16.08 25.79 -0.40
N ILE A 87 16.21 25.43 0.88
CA ILE A 87 17.40 25.74 1.68
C ILE A 87 18.33 24.53 1.61
N ILE A 88 19.58 24.74 1.18
CA ILE A 88 20.59 23.68 1.07
C ILE A 88 21.47 23.75 2.30
N VAL A 89 21.70 22.59 2.91
CA VAL A 89 22.45 22.46 4.16
C VAL A 89 23.43 21.30 4.11
N ASP A 90 24.45 21.40 4.95
CA ASP A 90 25.32 20.31 5.33
C ASP A 90 24.97 19.84 6.74
N THR A 91 24.97 18.53 6.96
CA THR A 91 24.59 17.94 8.25
C THR A 91 25.73 17.10 8.79
N SER A 92 25.94 17.07 10.10
CA SER A 92 27.02 16.32 10.73
C SER A 92 26.69 15.89 12.15
N GLY A 93 27.51 15.00 12.70
CA GLY A 93 27.40 14.52 14.06
C GLY A 93 27.17 13.01 14.17
N PRO A 94 27.22 12.45 15.38
CA PRO A 94 27.25 10.99 15.60
C PRO A 94 26.11 10.22 14.91
N ALA A 95 24.91 10.81 14.82
CA ALA A 95 23.77 10.19 14.13
C ALA A 95 24.01 10.07 12.62
N MET A 96 24.64 11.09 12.00
CA MET A 96 25.01 11.09 10.58
C MET A 96 26.11 10.09 10.30
N ASP A 97 27.16 10.09 11.15
CA ASP A 97 28.30 9.16 11.04
C ASP A 97 27.81 7.70 11.11
N GLN A 98 26.94 7.39 12.08
CA GLN A 98 26.38 6.05 12.25
C GLN A 98 25.50 5.62 11.07
N ALA A 99 24.73 6.55 10.51
CA ALA A 99 23.84 6.29 9.36
C ALA A 99 24.60 6.30 8.02
N GLY A 100 25.81 6.85 7.97
CA GLY A 100 26.56 7.08 6.73
C GLY A 100 26.00 8.23 5.89
N GLY A 101 25.36 9.21 6.53
CA GLY A 101 24.73 10.37 5.92
C GLY A 101 23.22 10.44 6.21
N ILE A 102 22.48 11.10 5.34
CA ILE A 102 21.03 11.24 5.44
C ILE A 102 20.34 9.90 5.20
N TRP A 103 19.28 9.62 5.96
CA TRP A 103 18.51 8.37 5.85
C TRP A 103 17.05 8.62 5.50
N PHE A 104 16.42 7.64 4.88
CA PHE A 104 14.99 7.62 4.62
C PHE A 104 14.19 7.49 5.92
N GLY A 105 13.12 8.28 6.06
CA GLY A 105 12.39 8.45 7.32
C GLY A 105 12.93 9.58 8.21
N MET A 106 14.00 10.27 7.78
CA MET A 106 14.42 11.55 8.34
C MET A 106 13.54 12.71 7.85
N SER A 107 12.79 12.51 6.79
CA SER A 107 11.83 13.49 6.25
C SER A 107 10.96 14.09 7.32
N GLY A 108 10.92 15.43 7.42
CA GLY A 108 10.19 16.15 8.46
C GLY A 108 11.04 16.53 9.68
N SER A 109 12.29 16.09 9.79
CA SER A 109 13.18 16.48 10.90
C SER A 109 13.26 17.99 10.99
N PRO A 110 12.82 18.62 12.10
CA PRO A 110 12.85 20.06 12.28
C PRO A 110 14.28 20.56 12.43
N VAL A 111 14.57 21.69 11.80
CA VAL A 111 15.84 22.39 11.92
C VAL A 111 15.57 23.78 12.49
N TYR A 112 16.32 24.13 13.53
CA TYR A 112 16.19 25.40 14.25
C TYR A 112 17.47 26.22 14.15
N THR A 113 17.33 27.54 14.15
CA THR A 113 18.44 28.45 14.42
C THR A 113 18.97 28.23 15.84
N MET A 114 20.18 28.69 16.14
CA MET A 114 20.75 28.52 17.47
C MET A 114 20.00 29.27 18.59
N ASP A 115 19.17 30.25 18.21
CA ASP A 115 18.22 30.96 19.13
C ASP A 115 16.83 30.30 19.20
N GLY A 116 16.64 29.11 18.60
CA GLY A 116 15.45 28.28 18.78
C GLY A 116 14.28 28.55 17.83
N ARG A 117 14.45 29.36 16.77
CA ARG A 117 13.40 29.60 15.76
C ARG A 117 13.46 28.54 14.67
N LEU A 118 12.30 28.02 14.25
CA LEU A 118 12.20 26.99 13.24
C LEU A 118 12.55 27.52 11.85
N ILE A 119 13.52 26.92 11.20
CA ILE A 119 13.91 27.16 9.79
C ILE A 119 12.97 26.37 8.86
N GLY A 120 12.79 25.06 9.12
CA GLY A 120 11.99 24.18 8.29
C GLY A 120 12.24 22.71 8.59
N ALA A 121 11.99 21.87 7.57
CA ALA A 121 12.10 20.41 7.66
C ALA A 121 13.10 19.85 6.66
N ILE A 122 13.95 18.93 7.08
CA ILE A 122 14.72 18.08 6.15
C ILE A 122 13.73 17.32 5.26
N SER A 123 13.87 17.44 3.95
CA SER A 123 12.91 16.91 2.98
C SER A 123 13.50 16.40 1.68
N TYR A 124 14.73 16.85 1.34
CA TYR A 124 15.45 16.47 0.13
C TYR A 124 16.85 15.99 0.47
N GLY A 125 17.41 15.10 -0.35
CA GLY A 125 18.79 14.61 -0.26
C GLY A 125 19.51 14.63 -1.61
N PHE A 126 20.83 14.72 -1.59
CA PHE A 126 21.68 14.64 -2.79
C PHE A 126 21.88 13.19 -3.22
N SER A 127 22.09 12.31 -2.26
CA SER A 127 22.16 10.85 -2.41
C SER A 127 21.94 10.19 -1.05
N SER A 128 21.72 8.89 -1.03
CA SER A 128 21.54 8.11 0.22
C SER A 128 22.79 8.00 1.11
N THR A 129 23.93 8.51 0.67
CA THR A 129 25.22 8.50 1.41
C THR A 129 25.78 9.91 1.57
N SER A 130 25.00 10.94 1.32
CA SER A 130 25.41 12.34 1.44
C SER A 130 25.00 12.90 2.78
N GLU A 131 25.83 13.73 3.36
CA GLU A 131 25.51 14.57 4.51
C GLU A 131 24.76 15.83 4.11
N MET A 132 24.79 16.19 2.80
CA MET A 132 24.04 17.34 2.29
C MET A 132 22.57 17.05 2.11
N ALA A 133 21.75 18.00 2.55
CA ALA A 133 20.29 17.94 2.51
C ALA A 133 19.66 19.20 1.95
N GLY A 134 18.37 19.07 1.62
CA GLY A 134 17.49 20.19 1.34
C GLY A 134 16.40 20.30 2.39
N ILE A 135 16.13 21.54 2.80
CA ILE A 135 15.07 21.90 3.75
C ILE A 135 13.93 22.57 3.03
N THR A 136 12.70 22.09 3.26
CA THR A 136 11.48 22.86 2.95
C THR A 136 11.27 23.89 4.03
N PRO A 137 11.16 25.20 3.69
CA PRO A 137 11.02 26.26 4.66
C PRO A 137 9.73 26.14 5.49
N ALA A 138 9.82 26.46 6.80
CA ALA A 138 8.63 26.54 7.61
C ALA A 138 7.76 27.72 7.21
N ASN A 139 8.32 28.89 7.02
CA ASN A 139 7.64 30.13 6.71
C ASN A 139 8.06 30.64 5.30
N PRO A 140 7.13 30.88 4.36
CA PRO A 140 5.67 30.70 4.53
C PRO A 140 5.17 29.27 4.23
N ASP A 141 6.01 28.39 3.68
CA ASP A 141 5.59 27.19 2.96
C ASP A 141 4.79 26.20 3.80
N MET A 142 5.38 25.69 4.90
CA MET A 142 4.69 24.72 5.74
C MET A 142 3.56 25.34 6.55
N LEU A 143 3.73 26.58 7.07
CA LEU A 143 2.71 27.26 7.85
C LEU A 143 1.43 27.55 7.08
N GLN A 144 1.47 27.63 5.75
CA GLN A 144 0.27 27.73 4.93
C GLN A 144 -0.67 26.53 5.13
N LEU A 145 -0.13 25.34 5.46
CA LEU A 145 -0.95 24.16 5.73
C LEU A 145 -1.82 24.33 6.99
N LEU A 146 -1.45 25.18 7.92
CA LEU A 146 -2.23 25.46 9.14
C LEU A 146 -3.49 26.29 8.85
N ARG A 147 -3.58 26.94 7.68
CA ARG A 147 -4.76 27.71 7.30
C ARG A 147 -5.96 26.79 7.00
N PRO A 148 -7.22 27.27 7.20
CA PRO A 148 -8.39 26.51 6.80
C PRO A 148 -8.35 26.11 5.33
N SER A 149 -8.91 24.96 5.00
CA SER A 149 -8.74 24.24 3.71
C SER A 149 -9.22 24.97 2.44
N GLY A 150 -9.85 26.14 2.53
CA GLY A 150 -10.36 26.92 1.38
C GLY A 150 -9.33 27.81 0.66
N GLY A 151 -8.09 27.88 1.14
CA GLY A 151 -7.09 28.82 0.62
C GLY A 151 -5.95 28.24 -0.23
N PHE A 152 -5.99 26.95 -0.53
CA PHE A 152 -4.98 26.36 -1.41
C PHE A 152 -5.42 26.51 -2.86
N GLY A 153 -4.85 27.49 -3.54
CA GLY A 153 -4.97 27.58 -5.01
C GLY A 153 -4.54 26.23 -5.63
N VAL A 154 -5.27 25.79 -6.65
CA VAL A 154 -4.89 24.66 -7.48
C VAL A 154 -3.66 25.09 -8.27
N SER A 155 -2.47 25.02 -7.67
CA SER A 155 -1.26 25.11 -8.46
C SER A 155 -1.16 23.79 -9.23
N GLY A 156 -1.17 23.85 -10.55
CA GLY A 156 -0.85 22.73 -11.44
C GLY A 156 0.63 22.34 -11.36
N ALA A 157 1.23 22.41 -10.16
CA ALA A 157 2.60 22.02 -9.92
C ALA A 157 2.72 20.51 -10.11
N SER A 158 3.55 20.10 -11.05
CA SER A 158 4.10 18.76 -11.10
C SER A 158 4.79 18.47 -9.77
N ASP A 159 4.65 17.25 -9.26
CA ASP A 159 5.38 16.77 -8.07
C ASP A 159 6.90 16.93 -8.32
N PRO A 160 7.61 17.88 -7.68
CA PRO A 160 9.02 18.09 -7.90
C PRO A 160 9.84 17.10 -7.07
N ARG A 161 9.72 15.80 -7.38
CA ARG A 161 10.54 14.76 -6.74
C ARG A 161 12.03 14.97 -6.94
N ARG A 162 12.39 15.74 -7.95
CA ARG A 162 13.77 16.05 -8.29
C ARG A 162 13.90 17.52 -8.66
N VAL A 163 14.72 18.23 -7.89
CA VAL A 163 15.06 19.64 -8.09
C VAL A 163 16.45 19.73 -8.74
N ARG A 164 16.54 20.37 -9.89
CA ARG A 164 17.84 20.64 -10.55
C ARG A 164 18.50 21.84 -9.90
N LEU A 165 19.80 21.74 -9.63
CA LEU A 165 20.60 22.83 -9.11
C LEU A 165 21.22 23.62 -10.27
N SER A 166 21.09 24.97 -10.23
CA SER A 166 21.82 25.84 -11.15
C SER A 166 23.33 25.76 -10.93
N HIS A 167 24.09 26.25 -11.90
CA HIS A 167 25.56 26.30 -11.77
C HIS A 167 25.97 27.14 -10.55
N ASP A 168 25.41 28.32 -10.40
CA ASP A 168 25.71 29.28 -9.34
C ASP A 168 25.44 28.68 -7.95
N VAL A 169 24.30 27.99 -7.78
CA VAL A 169 23.98 27.27 -6.54
C VAL A 169 25.01 26.18 -6.24
N ARG A 170 25.47 25.43 -7.25
CA ARG A 170 26.49 24.42 -7.06
C ARG A 170 27.86 25.02 -6.70
N GLU A 171 28.23 26.14 -7.27
CA GLU A 171 29.44 26.86 -6.91
C GLU A 171 29.38 27.38 -5.47
N GLN A 172 28.25 27.99 -5.08
CA GLN A 172 28.02 28.43 -3.71
C GLN A 172 28.11 27.26 -2.72
N VAL A 173 27.42 26.16 -2.98
CA VAL A 173 27.46 24.97 -2.14
C VAL A 173 28.89 24.40 -2.04
N ALA A 174 29.61 24.36 -3.15
CA ALA A 174 30.99 23.91 -3.19
C ALA A 174 31.92 24.81 -2.32
N SER A 175 31.79 26.13 -2.44
CA SER A 175 32.53 27.10 -1.64
C SER A 175 32.26 26.91 -0.14
N GLU A 176 30.99 26.81 0.26
CA GLU A 176 30.60 26.72 1.67
C GLU A 176 30.91 25.34 2.31
N SER A 177 30.87 24.27 1.50
CA SER A 177 31.15 22.90 1.96
C SER A 177 32.65 22.53 1.86
N GLY A 178 33.49 23.36 1.21
CA GLY A 178 34.87 23.04 0.92
C GLY A 178 35.08 21.93 -0.12
N MET A 179 34.00 21.56 -0.86
CA MET A 179 34.04 20.52 -1.88
C MET A 179 34.32 21.11 -3.26
N ARG A 180 34.78 20.27 -4.20
CA ARG A 180 34.89 20.68 -5.61
C ARG A 180 33.48 20.72 -6.22
N THR A 181 33.15 21.72 -7.04
CA THR A 181 31.88 21.87 -7.75
C THR A 181 31.49 20.61 -8.55
N SER A 182 32.47 19.89 -9.10
CA SER A 182 32.28 18.65 -9.82
C SER A 182 31.76 17.49 -8.96
N ARG A 183 31.95 17.57 -7.63
CA ARG A 183 31.40 16.59 -6.67
C ARG A 183 30.00 16.95 -6.15
N ILE A 184 29.58 18.19 -6.37
CA ILE A 184 28.21 18.59 -6.03
C ILE A 184 27.24 18.02 -7.08
N GLY A 185 26.31 17.21 -6.64
CA GLY A 185 25.28 16.62 -7.53
C GLY A 185 24.52 17.70 -8.30
N GLY A 186 24.16 17.43 -9.55
CA GLY A 186 23.37 18.36 -10.38
C GLY A 186 21.89 18.49 -9.97
N SER A 187 21.47 17.76 -8.96
CA SER A 187 20.08 17.76 -8.47
C SER A 187 19.99 17.18 -7.07
N VAL A 188 18.94 17.59 -6.36
CA VAL A 188 18.47 16.94 -5.11
C VAL A 188 17.16 16.23 -5.37
N SER A 189 16.93 15.13 -4.67
CA SER A 189 15.70 14.35 -4.75
C SER A 189 14.93 14.43 -3.44
N GLN A 190 13.61 14.43 -3.52
CA GLN A 190 12.76 14.23 -2.36
C GLN A 190 13.19 12.93 -1.65
N LEU A 191 13.29 12.96 -0.33
CA LEU A 191 13.60 11.77 0.45
C LEU A 191 12.45 10.76 0.33
N GLU A 192 12.79 9.50 0.11
CA GLU A 192 11.81 8.43 0.09
C GLU A 192 11.29 8.15 1.50
N VAL A 193 10.00 7.81 1.59
CA VAL A 193 9.35 7.49 2.86
C VAL A 193 9.37 5.97 3.06
N PRO A 194 10.00 5.44 4.11
CA PRO A 194 9.91 4.04 4.44
C PRO A 194 8.46 3.64 4.68
N LEU A 195 7.95 2.65 3.94
CA LEU A 195 6.64 2.08 4.17
C LEU A 195 6.75 0.86 5.08
N SER A 196 6.39 1.05 6.35
CA SER A 196 6.30 -0.05 7.32
C SER A 196 5.08 -0.91 7.01
N ILE A 197 5.29 -2.23 6.84
CA ILE A 197 4.23 -3.20 6.63
C ILE A 197 4.44 -4.37 7.59
N SER A 198 3.44 -4.62 8.45
CA SER A 198 3.41 -5.81 9.31
C SER A 198 2.55 -6.92 8.74
N GLY A 199 2.68 -8.14 9.28
CA GLY A 199 1.78 -9.26 9.01
C GLY A 199 1.99 -9.98 7.68
N LEU A 200 2.96 -9.58 6.85
CA LEU A 200 3.27 -10.24 5.58
C LEU A 200 4.25 -11.41 5.76
N ALA A 201 3.92 -12.56 5.18
CA ALA A 201 4.86 -13.66 5.03
C ALA A 201 6.11 -13.23 4.22
N PRO A 202 7.31 -13.74 4.52
CA PRO A 202 8.56 -13.34 3.87
C PRO A 202 8.51 -13.41 2.33
N ALA A 203 7.89 -14.45 1.78
CA ALA A 203 7.75 -14.64 0.33
C ALA A 203 6.91 -13.54 -0.34
N HIS A 204 5.82 -13.10 0.30
CA HIS A 204 4.98 -12.02 -0.23
C HIS A 204 5.64 -10.65 -0.08
N ARG A 205 6.36 -10.42 1.01
CA ARG A 205 7.17 -9.22 1.20
C ARG A 205 8.23 -9.07 0.12
N GLU A 206 8.96 -10.14 -0.18
CA GLU A 206 9.97 -10.14 -1.25
C GLU A 206 9.34 -9.94 -2.64
N ARG A 207 8.15 -10.45 -2.87
CA ARG A 207 7.38 -10.19 -4.10
C ARG A 207 7.01 -8.71 -4.24
N LEU A 208 6.57 -8.07 -3.14
CA LEU A 208 6.30 -6.62 -3.11
C LEU A 208 7.58 -5.81 -3.33
N ARG A 209 8.70 -6.19 -2.68
CA ARG A 209 9.99 -5.53 -2.85
C ARG A 209 10.46 -5.58 -4.31
N ARG A 210 10.38 -6.73 -4.96
CA ARG A 210 10.73 -6.86 -6.39
C ARG A 210 9.80 -6.05 -7.29
N ALA A 211 8.53 -5.98 -6.98
CA ALA A 211 7.58 -5.16 -7.74
C ALA A 211 7.89 -3.66 -7.57
N ALA A 212 8.22 -3.20 -6.37
CA ALA A 212 8.62 -1.82 -6.11
C ALA A 212 9.87 -1.42 -6.92
N ILE A 213 10.90 -2.27 -6.93
CA ILE A 213 12.12 -2.05 -7.73
C ILE A 213 11.79 -2.01 -9.23
N LYS A 214 11.05 -3.02 -9.73
CA LYS A 214 10.71 -3.15 -11.16
C LYS A 214 9.91 -1.98 -11.72
N HIS A 215 9.00 -1.43 -10.91
CA HIS A 215 8.10 -0.37 -11.34
C HIS A 215 8.55 1.03 -10.88
N HIS A 216 9.77 1.13 -10.34
CA HIS A 216 10.32 2.39 -9.83
C HIS A 216 9.31 3.14 -8.95
N LEU A 217 8.68 2.41 -8.00
CA LEU A 217 7.73 3.00 -7.08
C LEU A 217 8.51 3.80 -6.02
N PRO A 218 8.60 5.13 -6.14
CA PRO A 218 9.51 5.95 -5.34
C PRO A 218 9.07 6.11 -3.87
N TYR A 219 7.95 5.49 -3.51
CA TYR A 219 7.37 5.60 -2.15
C TYR A 219 7.60 4.34 -1.32
N PHE A 220 8.30 3.35 -1.85
CA PHE A 220 8.25 2.01 -1.32
C PHE A 220 9.63 1.48 -1.00
N ILE A 221 10.11 1.80 0.18
CA ILE A 221 11.04 0.89 0.85
C ILE A 221 10.18 0.06 1.80
N PRO A 222 9.79 -1.18 1.42
CA PRO A 222 9.00 -2.01 2.31
C PRO A 222 9.87 -2.42 3.49
N THR A 223 9.61 -1.82 4.63
CA THR A 223 10.30 -2.11 5.88
C THR A 223 9.45 -3.04 6.73
N ILE A 224 10.10 -3.80 7.61
CA ILE A 224 9.42 -4.60 8.61
C ILE A 224 9.09 -3.67 9.77
N GLY A 225 7.81 -3.62 10.15
CA GLY A 225 7.36 -2.97 11.38
C GLY A 225 6.56 -3.95 12.22
N GLY A 226 6.47 -3.72 13.51
CA GLY A 226 5.50 -4.40 14.37
C GLY A 226 4.08 -3.95 14.08
N SER A 227 3.09 -4.79 14.40
CA SER A 227 1.69 -4.45 14.29
C SER A 227 1.32 -3.41 15.34
N ALA A 228 0.68 -2.33 14.92
CA ALA A 228 -0.03 -1.45 15.83
C ALA A 228 -1.33 -2.12 16.27
N ALA A 229 -1.73 -1.97 17.51
CA ALA A 229 -2.99 -2.52 17.99
C ALA A 229 -4.15 -2.02 17.12
N SER A 230 -5.00 -2.95 16.64
CA SER A 230 -6.30 -2.60 16.11
C SER A 230 -7.14 -2.03 17.24
N GLY A 231 -7.72 -0.84 17.06
CA GLY A 231 -8.47 -0.22 18.15
C GLY A 231 -9.42 0.84 17.61
N LYS A 232 -10.61 0.86 18.19
CA LYS A 232 -11.55 1.96 17.99
C LYS A 232 -11.12 3.12 18.88
N GLY A 233 -10.61 4.19 18.28
CA GLY A 233 -10.34 5.42 18.98
C GLY A 233 -8.87 5.84 19.02
N LEU A 234 -8.65 6.98 19.61
CA LEU A 234 -7.32 7.55 19.78
C LEU A 234 -6.57 6.82 20.89
N THR A 235 -5.29 6.56 20.64
CA THR A 235 -4.37 6.24 21.72
C THR A 235 -3.98 7.56 22.39
N GLY A 236 -3.97 7.63 23.72
CA GLY A 236 -3.72 8.85 24.50
C GLY A 236 -2.30 9.43 24.39
N GLY A 237 -1.61 9.17 23.28
CA GLY A 237 -0.27 9.68 22.99
C GLY A 237 -0.28 11.17 22.60
N THR A 238 0.79 11.87 22.96
CA THR A 238 1.07 13.23 22.48
C THR A 238 2.08 13.15 21.33
N MET A 239 2.00 14.08 20.40
CA MET A 239 2.96 14.22 19.30
C MET A 239 3.75 15.52 19.47
N ARG A 240 5.06 15.45 19.31
CA ARG A 240 5.95 16.61 19.50
C ARG A 240 6.90 16.75 18.30
N PRO A 241 7.40 17.97 18.04
CA PRO A 241 8.42 18.17 17.01
C PRO A 241 9.64 17.27 17.24
N GLY A 242 10.24 16.75 16.16
CA GLY A 242 11.38 15.85 16.19
C GLY A 242 11.04 14.38 16.43
N GLU A 243 9.88 14.04 16.98
CA GLU A 243 9.43 12.66 17.17
C GLU A 243 9.09 11.99 15.82
N SER A 244 9.18 10.64 15.80
CA SER A 244 8.79 9.88 14.63
C SER A 244 7.30 10.00 14.35
N PHE A 245 6.95 10.31 13.11
CA PHE A 245 5.59 10.42 12.58
C PHE A 245 5.28 9.23 11.68
N ALA A 246 4.10 8.66 11.83
CA ALA A 246 3.61 7.63 10.92
C ALA A 246 2.28 8.05 10.29
N ALA A 247 2.25 8.11 8.96
CA ALA A 247 1.04 8.32 8.17
C ALA A 247 0.44 6.96 7.83
N ALA A 248 -0.54 6.51 8.64
CA ALA A 248 -1.04 5.16 8.62
C ALA A 248 -2.22 4.98 7.65
N LEU A 249 -2.19 3.92 6.86
CA LEU A 249 -3.27 3.43 6.01
C LEU A 249 -4.13 2.39 6.73
N SER A 250 -3.52 1.63 7.66
CA SER A 250 -4.21 0.59 8.43
C SER A 250 -3.49 0.27 9.74
N TYR A 251 -4.22 -0.42 10.63
CA TYR A 251 -3.80 -0.90 11.95
C TYR A 251 -4.24 -2.35 12.14
N GLY A 252 -3.64 -3.07 13.06
CA GLY A 252 -3.96 -4.45 13.35
C GLY A 252 -3.02 -5.43 12.66
N ASP A 253 -3.51 -6.63 12.29
CA ASP A 253 -2.70 -7.67 11.66
C ASP A 253 -1.88 -7.12 10.50
N ILE A 254 -2.50 -6.33 9.64
CA ILE A 254 -1.83 -5.57 8.61
C ILE A 254 -1.78 -4.10 9.05
N THR A 255 -0.65 -3.71 9.60
CA THR A 255 -0.33 -2.29 9.84
C THR A 255 0.51 -1.79 8.68
N MET A 256 0.01 -0.76 8.00
CA MET A 256 0.70 -0.15 6.85
C MET A 256 0.79 1.35 7.05
N ALA A 257 2.01 1.89 7.11
CA ALA A 257 2.23 3.32 7.34
C ALA A 257 3.54 3.82 6.75
N GLY A 258 3.54 5.02 6.18
CA GLY A 258 4.76 5.76 5.87
C GLY A 258 5.37 6.37 7.13
N VAL A 259 6.67 6.15 7.36
CA VAL A 259 7.38 6.63 8.56
C VAL A 259 8.30 7.80 8.21
N GLY A 260 8.15 8.89 8.93
CA GLY A 260 8.99 10.08 8.85
C GLY A 260 9.14 10.74 10.21
N THR A 261 9.13 12.07 10.22
CA THR A 261 9.37 12.87 11.43
C THR A 261 8.36 14.02 11.51
N THR A 262 7.94 14.37 12.72
CA THR A 262 7.09 15.51 13.02
C THR A 262 7.92 16.79 13.00
N THR A 263 7.53 17.77 12.20
CA THR A 263 8.27 19.04 12.06
C THR A 263 7.80 20.09 13.06
N TYR A 264 6.49 20.27 13.17
CA TYR A 264 5.88 21.37 13.90
C TYR A 264 4.57 20.93 14.52
N VAL A 265 4.30 21.38 15.73
CA VAL A 265 3.03 21.13 16.42
C VAL A 265 2.53 22.44 17.00
N CYS A 266 1.30 22.81 16.69
CA CYS A 266 0.68 24.03 17.22
C CYS A 266 -0.85 23.91 17.19
N GLN A 267 -1.50 24.32 18.29
CA GLN A 267 -2.97 24.41 18.40
C GLN A 267 -3.69 23.13 17.92
N GLY A 268 -3.24 21.95 18.35
CA GLY A 268 -3.84 20.67 17.99
C GLY A 268 -3.59 20.23 16.53
N ARG A 269 -2.68 20.86 15.82
CA ARG A 269 -2.25 20.48 14.46
C ARG A 269 -0.78 20.12 14.45
N ALA A 270 -0.44 19.10 13.67
CA ALA A 270 0.95 18.72 13.43
C ALA A 270 1.27 18.82 11.94
N LEU A 271 2.49 19.27 11.62
CA LEU A 271 3.08 19.24 10.28
C LEU A 271 4.22 18.22 10.28
N ALA A 272 4.30 17.43 9.21
CA ALA A 272 5.28 16.35 9.10
C ALA A 272 5.82 16.19 7.67
N PHE A 273 6.92 15.45 7.51
CA PHE A 273 7.59 15.03 6.28
C PHE A 273 8.31 16.17 5.52
N GLY A 274 7.80 17.39 5.53
CA GLY A 274 8.40 18.48 4.75
C GLY A 274 8.23 18.36 3.23
N HIS A 275 7.61 17.30 2.76
CA HIS A 275 7.30 17.01 1.35
C HIS A 275 6.04 16.14 1.28
N PRO A 276 5.41 15.96 0.09
CA PRO A 276 4.23 15.11 -0.02
C PRO A 276 4.56 13.63 0.20
N PHE A 277 3.59 12.88 0.69
CA PHE A 277 3.65 11.42 0.72
C PHE A 277 3.13 10.83 -0.59
N PHE A 278 1.87 11.09 -0.94
CA PHE A 278 1.24 10.67 -2.21
C PHE A 278 0.87 11.83 -3.13
N PHE A 279 1.03 13.06 -2.65
CA PHE A 279 0.66 14.29 -3.35
C PHE A 279 -0.81 14.32 -3.82
N THR A 280 -1.70 13.84 -2.97
CA THR A 280 -3.14 13.71 -3.28
C THR A 280 -3.97 14.93 -2.94
N GLY A 281 -3.39 15.93 -2.26
CA GLY A 281 -4.11 17.07 -1.71
C GLY A 281 -4.90 16.68 -0.46
N PRO A 282 -6.24 16.85 -0.44
CA PRO A 282 -7.06 16.29 0.63
C PRO A 282 -6.92 14.77 0.68
N ASN A 283 -6.58 14.23 1.83
CA ASN A 283 -6.44 12.78 2.06
C ASN A 283 -6.90 12.43 3.46
N ARG A 284 -7.09 11.14 3.74
CA ARG A 284 -7.37 10.63 5.06
C ARG A 284 -6.38 9.54 5.38
N LEU A 285 -5.45 9.82 6.31
CA LEU A 285 -4.53 8.83 6.85
C LEU A 285 -4.59 8.92 8.37
N GLY A 286 -4.27 7.85 9.07
CA GLY A 286 -4.07 7.95 10.51
C GLY A 286 -2.80 8.73 10.81
N ALA A 287 -2.88 9.69 11.71
CA ALA A 287 -1.70 10.32 12.29
C ALA A 287 -1.29 9.54 13.53
N SER A 288 -0.12 8.94 13.52
CA SER A 288 0.43 8.09 14.59
C SER A 288 1.86 8.47 14.91
N GLY A 289 2.30 8.16 16.12
CA GLY A 289 3.72 8.10 16.45
C GLY A 289 4.35 6.80 15.99
N ALA A 290 5.66 6.68 16.15
CA ALA A 290 6.38 5.43 15.94
C ALA A 290 7.55 5.29 16.90
N SER A 291 7.81 4.07 17.37
CA SER A 291 9.00 3.71 18.13
C SER A 291 10.06 3.14 17.19
N THR A 292 11.15 3.84 17.03
CA THR A 292 12.23 3.50 16.10
C THR A 292 13.14 2.42 16.69
N PHE A 293 13.34 1.31 15.99
CA PHE A 293 14.34 0.30 16.36
C PHE A 293 15.77 0.78 16.11
N GLY A 294 15.97 1.46 15.00
CA GLY A 294 17.26 1.95 14.54
C GLY A 294 17.22 2.38 13.09
N ILE A 295 18.37 2.86 12.62
CA ILE A 295 18.62 3.13 11.21
C ILE A 295 19.29 1.89 10.61
N VAL A 296 18.64 1.27 9.64
CA VAL A 296 19.10 0.04 8.98
C VAL A 296 19.78 0.39 7.67
N GLN A 297 20.97 -0.17 7.46
CA GLN A 297 21.68 -0.03 6.19
C GLN A 297 21.12 -1.01 5.16
N ASP A 298 20.67 -0.52 4.02
CA ASP A 298 20.23 -1.36 2.89
C ASP A 298 21.09 -1.03 1.65
N PRO A 299 21.77 -2.03 1.07
CA PRO A 299 22.68 -1.79 -0.07
C PRO A 299 21.98 -1.40 -1.36
N VAL A 300 20.65 -1.56 -1.44
CA VAL A 300 19.85 -1.26 -2.63
C VAL A 300 19.16 0.10 -2.51
N PHE A 301 18.55 0.37 -1.35
CA PHE A 301 17.76 1.58 -1.13
C PHE A 301 18.54 2.67 -0.36
N GLY A 302 19.60 2.30 0.36
CA GLY A 302 20.30 3.18 1.29
C GLY A 302 19.75 3.08 2.72
N PRO A 303 20.28 3.88 3.67
CA PRO A 303 19.91 3.81 5.06
C PRO A 303 18.45 4.25 5.28
N PHE A 304 17.69 3.51 6.10
CA PHE A 304 16.31 3.83 6.39
C PHE A 304 15.93 3.61 7.85
N LYS A 305 14.95 4.36 8.33
CA LYS A 305 14.38 4.23 9.67
C LYS A 305 13.46 3.00 9.73
N MET A 306 13.76 2.05 10.61
CA MET A 306 12.89 0.93 10.92
C MET A 306 12.16 1.20 12.24
N ALA A 307 10.82 1.16 12.23
CA ALA A 307 10.03 1.57 13.38
C ALA A 307 8.72 0.79 13.52
N ASN A 308 8.27 0.63 14.76
CA ASN A 308 6.92 0.18 15.09
C ASN A 308 5.96 1.36 15.14
N VAL A 309 4.91 1.27 14.36
CA VAL A 309 3.84 2.28 14.35
C VAL A 309 2.97 2.12 15.61
N THR A 310 2.59 3.22 16.23
CA THR A 310 1.62 3.23 17.35
C THR A 310 0.19 3.39 16.83
N GLY A 311 -0.80 3.28 17.72
CA GLY A 311 -2.17 3.60 17.37
C GLY A 311 -2.35 5.09 17.03
N PRO A 312 -3.53 5.47 16.48
CA PRO A 312 -3.76 6.83 16.01
C PRO A 312 -3.84 7.84 17.18
N VAL A 313 -3.22 8.99 17.00
CA VAL A 313 -3.34 10.18 17.85
C VAL A 313 -4.10 11.31 17.13
N GLY A 314 -4.40 11.13 15.84
CA GLY A 314 -5.08 12.10 15.02
C GLY A 314 -5.37 11.58 13.60
N ILE A 315 -5.79 12.47 12.72
CA ILE A 315 -6.02 12.23 11.30
C ILE A 315 -5.17 13.18 10.46
N VAL A 316 -4.46 12.65 9.46
CA VAL A 316 -3.89 13.45 8.36
C VAL A 316 -5.02 13.83 7.43
N ASP A 317 -5.19 15.12 7.17
CA ASP A 317 -6.26 15.65 6.31
C ASP A 317 -5.74 16.37 5.06
N GLN A 318 -4.44 16.66 4.98
CA GLN A 318 -3.79 17.27 3.82
C GLN A 318 -2.45 16.59 3.53
N ASP A 319 -2.23 16.33 2.25
CA ASP A 319 -0.99 15.79 1.67
C ASP A 319 -0.57 16.70 0.52
N ARG A 320 0.26 17.68 0.81
CA ARG A 320 0.59 18.80 -0.07
C ARG A 320 2.09 18.90 -0.29
N LEU A 321 2.49 19.75 -1.21
CA LEU A 321 3.88 19.98 -1.57
C LEU A 321 4.82 20.25 -0.36
N PRO A 322 4.47 21.10 0.62
CA PRO A 322 5.36 21.36 1.75
C PRO A 322 5.20 20.34 2.91
N GLY A 323 4.43 19.27 2.74
CA GLY A 323 4.28 18.22 3.75
C GLY A 323 2.86 17.77 4.03
N LEU A 324 2.74 17.00 5.11
CA LEU A 324 1.46 16.53 5.65
C LEU A 324 0.98 17.46 6.75
N ARG A 325 -0.36 17.65 6.82
CA ARG A 325 -1.03 18.23 7.98
C ARG A 325 -1.86 17.18 8.67
N ALA A 326 -1.70 17.06 9.98
CA ALA A 326 -2.54 16.24 10.84
C ALA A 326 -3.35 17.09 11.81
N GLN A 327 -4.59 16.69 12.08
CA GLN A 327 -5.43 17.19 13.15
C GLN A 327 -5.36 16.19 14.32
N LEU A 328 -4.77 16.61 15.42
CA LEU A 328 -4.60 15.80 16.63
C LEU A 328 -5.93 15.77 17.40
N GLY A 329 -6.18 14.66 18.10
CA GLY A 329 -7.41 14.50 18.86
C GLY A 329 -8.64 14.08 18.04
N GLN A 330 -8.52 13.88 16.72
CA GLN A 330 -9.58 13.36 15.86
C GLN A 330 -9.26 11.94 15.40
N ALA A 331 -10.14 10.99 15.70
CA ALA A 331 -9.96 9.62 15.23
C ALA A 331 -10.19 9.50 13.72
N PRO A 332 -9.32 8.79 12.99
CA PRO A 332 -9.57 8.50 11.57
C PRO A 332 -10.80 7.58 11.44
N PRO A 333 -11.62 7.75 10.38
CA PRO A 333 -12.70 6.81 10.10
C PRO A 333 -12.13 5.46 9.66
N LEU A 334 -12.54 4.38 10.30
CA LEU A 334 -12.01 3.03 10.09
C LEU A 334 -13.05 2.10 9.48
N VAL A 335 -12.62 1.22 8.60
CA VAL A 335 -13.34 0.05 8.12
C VAL A 335 -12.69 -1.18 8.70
N ARG A 336 -13.41 -1.92 9.52
CA ARG A 336 -12.90 -3.16 10.13
C ARG A 336 -13.03 -4.31 9.16
N VAL A 337 -11.92 -5.02 8.96
CA VAL A 337 -11.86 -6.30 8.28
C VAL A 337 -11.56 -7.36 9.32
N THR A 338 -12.47 -8.32 9.49
CA THR A 338 -12.28 -9.48 10.36
C THR A 338 -12.29 -10.74 9.53
N GLN A 339 -11.37 -11.66 9.81
CA GLN A 339 -11.30 -12.95 9.12
C GLN A 339 -11.14 -14.07 10.12
N HIS A 340 -12.03 -15.06 10.05
CA HIS A 340 -11.88 -16.34 10.71
C HIS A 340 -11.36 -17.38 9.69
N THR A 341 -10.18 -17.93 9.93
CA THR A 341 -9.54 -18.91 9.06
C THR A 341 -9.35 -20.22 9.83
N LYS A 342 -9.75 -21.35 9.22
CA LYS A 342 -9.61 -22.70 9.78
C LYS A 342 -8.92 -23.62 8.78
N SER A 343 -7.91 -24.35 9.23
CA SER A 343 -7.31 -25.49 8.50
C SER A 343 -8.15 -26.73 8.71
N LEU A 344 -8.59 -27.35 7.61
CA LEU A 344 -9.28 -28.65 7.65
C LEU A 344 -8.31 -29.83 7.84
N ASP A 345 -7.01 -29.61 7.57
CA ASP A 345 -5.97 -30.65 7.74
C ASP A 345 -5.56 -30.80 9.20
N THR A 346 -5.39 -29.67 9.91
CA THR A 346 -4.84 -29.65 11.28
C THR A 346 -5.86 -29.28 12.34
N GLY A 347 -7.01 -28.72 11.95
CA GLY A 347 -8.00 -28.16 12.87
C GLY A 347 -7.62 -26.80 13.48
N LEU A 348 -6.41 -26.28 13.20
CA LEU A 348 -5.99 -24.97 13.68
C LEU A 348 -6.93 -23.87 13.14
N ALA A 349 -7.24 -22.91 13.98
CA ALA A 349 -8.06 -21.76 13.63
C ALA A 349 -7.44 -20.47 14.15
N ARG A 350 -7.67 -19.39 13.43
CA ARG A 350 -7.23 -18.04 13.77
C ARG A 350 -8.31 -17.03 13.43
N THR A 351 -8.47 -16.02 14.27
CA THR A 351 -9.22 -14.81 13.94
C THR A 351 -8.24 -13.65 13.80
N GLY A 352 -8.25 -13.01 12.65
CA GLY A 352 -7.45 -11.83 12.34
C GLY A 352 -8.31 -10.58 12.26
N GLU A 353 -7.73 -9.41 12.61
CA GLU A 353 -8.38 -8.11 12.52
C GLU A 353 -7.44 -7.07 11.90
N THR A 354 -7.99 -6.25 10.99
CA THR A 354 -7.31 -5.07 10.44
C THR A 354 -8.32 -3.93 10.34
N ASP A 355 -7.98 -2.78 10.91
CA ASP A 355 -8.71 -1.54 10.78
C ASP A 355 -8.08 -0.68 9.68
N ILE A 356 -8.78 -0.48 8.57
CA ILE A 356 -8.31 0.26 7.40
C ILE A 356 -8.88 1.68 7.43
N VAL A 357 -8.05 2.69 7.23
CA VAL A 357 -8.50 4.08 7.20
C VAL A 357 -9.35 4.32 5.95
N ARG A 358 -10.63 4.64 6.15
CA ARG A 358 -11.60 4.86 5.07
C ARG A 358 -11.32 6.18 4.36
N GLY A 359 -11.28 6.14 3.02
CA GLY A 359 -11.00 7.30 2.19
C GLY A 359 -9.52 7.66 2.11
N SER A 360 -8.62 6.74 2.52
CA SER A 360 -7.20 6.87 2.26
C SER A 360 -6.91 6.59 0.78
N ASN A 361 -6.21 7.52 0.14
CA ASN A 361 -5.89 7.44 -1.27
C ASN A 361 -4.39 7.28 -1.49
N VAL A 362 -4.02 6.27 -2.28
CA VAL A 362 -2.69 6.06 -2.82
C VAL A 362 -2.80 6.22 -4.34
N ASP A 363 -2.02 7.08 -4.94
CA ASP A 363 -2.11 7.40 -6.37
C ASP A 363 -3.56 7.69 -6.84
N ARG A 364 -4.30 8.46 -6.05
CA ARG A 364 -5.72 8.81 -6.28
C ARG A 364 -6.68 7.61 -6.28
N ARG A 365 -6.27 6.47 -5.71
CA ARG A 365 -7.09 5.27 -5.53
C ARG A 365 -7.25 4.96 -4.06
N GLU A 366 -8.42 4.49 -3.68
CA GLU A 366 -8.64 4.04 -2.31
C GLU A 366 -7.79 2.81 -2.00
N SER A 367 -7.12 2.81 -0.86
CA SER A 367 -6.21 1.73 -0.43
C SER A 367 -6.92 0.52 0.17
N LEU A 368 -8.19 0.66 0.52
CA LEU A 368 -8.96 -0.36 1.24
C LEU A 368 -9.00 -1.72 0.51
N PRO A 369 -9.25 -1.82 -0.81
CA PRO A 369 -9.30 -3.11 -1.49
C PRO A 369 -7.97 -3.88 -1.41
N GLN A 370 -6.85 -3.17 -1.55
CA GLN A 370 -5.51 -3.76 -1.52
C GLN A 370 -5.15 -4.25 -0.11
N ILE A 371 -5.44 -3.45 0.92
CA ILE A 371 -5.11 -3.81 2.30
C ILE A 371 -6.01 -4.95 2.79
N ALA A 372 -7.30 -4.95 2.46
CA ALA A 372 -8.21 -6.03 2.78
C ALA A 372 -7.79 -7.35 2.10
N TRP A 373 -7.29 -7.27 0.88
CA TRP A 373 -6.73 -8.43 0.19
C TRP A 373 -5.46 -8.95 0.87
N ILE A 374 -4.52 -8.05 1.21
CA ILE A 374 -3.29 -8.39 1.94
C ILE A 374 -3.65 -9.06 3.27
N HIS A 375 -4.62 -8.49 4.01
CA HIS A 375 -5.13 -9.08 5.24
C HIS A 375 -5.63 -10.50 5.01
N SER A 376 -6.45 -10.71 3.98
CA SER A 376 -7.09 -12.00 3.75
C SER A 376 -6.09 -13.10 3.40
N PHE A 377 -5.17 -12.88 2.45
CA PHE A 377 -4.20 -13.92 2.12
C PHE A 377 -3.17 -14.15 3.24
N SER A 378 -2.74 -13.09 3.96
CA SER A 378 -1.77 -13.25 5.05
C SER A 378 -2.32 -14.06 6.23
N ASN A 379 -3.63 -13.95 6.50
CA ASN A 379 -4.28 -14.78 7.53
C ASN A 379 -4.35 -16.26 7.13
N ILE A 380 -4.49 -16.56 5.84
CA ILE A 380 -4.42 -17.94 5.32
C ILE A 380 -2.99 -18.47 5.43
N ASP A 381 -1.99 -17.69 4.99
CA ASP A 381 -0.58 -18.07 5.10
C ASP A 381 -0.16 -18.35 6.54
N SER A 382 -0.66 -17.56 7.49
CA SER A 382 -0.37 -17.74 8.92
C SER A 382 -0.90 -19.07 9.47
N ILE A 383 -1.98 -19.63 8.91
CA ILE A 383 -2.53 -20.92 9.28
C ILE A 383 -1.73 -22.08 8.67
N PHE A 384 -1.25 -21.91 7.45
CA PHE A 384 -0.41 -22.91 6.79
C PHE A 384 1.06 -22.85 7.20
N ASP A 385 1.50 -21.74 7.76
CA ASP A 385 2.90 -21.40 8.04
C ASP A 385 3.81 -21.55 6.80
N GLN A 386 3.20 -21.46 5.61
CA GLN A 386 3.88 -21.55 4.31
C GLN A 386 3.00 -21.02 3.17
N VAL A 387 3.62 -20.72 2.05
CA VAL A 387 2.92 -20.50 0.78
C VAL A 387 2.77 -21.84 0.06
N SER A 388 1.56 -22.35 -0.08
CA SER A 388 1.30 -23.65 -0.69
C SER A 388 0.09 -23.64 -1.61
N GLY A 389 0.03 -24.64 -2.49
CA GLY A 389 -1.21 -25.01 -3.18
C GLY A 389 -2.24 -25.60 -2.22
N GLY A 390 -3.46 -25.79 -2.70
CA GLY A 390 -4.54 -26.37 -1.92
C GLY A 390 -5.92 -26.02 -2.42
N SER A 391 -6.90 -26.16 -1.54
CA SER A 391 -8.29 -25.78 -1.75
C SER A 391 -8.77 -24.85 -0.64
N ALA A 392 -9.62 -23.90 -0.98
CA ALA A 392 -10.23 -22.97 -0.04
C ALA A 392 -11.74 -22.85 -0.27
N ARG A 393 -12.51 -22.74 0.82
CA ARG A 393 -13.90 -22.28 0.83
C ARG A 393 -13.91 -20.93 1.50
N ILE A 394 -14.37 -19.90 0.80
CA ILE A 394 -14.43 -18.54 1.30
C ILE A 394 -15.87 -18.06 1.30
N SER A 395 -16.27 -17.47 2.41
CA SER A 395 -17.49 -16.70 2.56
C SER A 395 -17.13 -15.32 3.05
N TRP A 396 -17.62 -14.27 2.39
CA TRP A 396 -17.43 -12.91 2.87
C TRP A 396 -18.74 -12.11 2.82
N THR A 397 -18.84 -11.17 3.75
CA THR A 397 -19.92 -10.20 3.85
C THR A 397 -19.33 -8.80 3.93
N ILE A 398 -19.74 -7.94 3.00
CA ILE A 398 -19.39 -6.52 3.00
C ILE A 398 -20.66 -5.74 3.33
N HIS A 399 -20.57 -4.76 4.22
CA HIS A 399 -21.70 -3.91 4.60
C HIS A 399 -21.30 -2.44 4.73
N GLY A 400 -22.27 -1.59 4.56
CA GLY A 400 -22.10 -0.15 4.65
C GLY A 400 -23.41 0.61 4.56
N ASP A 401 -23.33 1.92 4.43
CA ASP A 401 -24.49 2.79 4.24
C ASP A 401 -24.40 3.53 2.90
N ILE A 402 -25.54 3.94 2.37
CA ILE A 402 -25.60 4.95 1.32
C ILE A 402 -25.51 6.31 2.01
N GLU A 403 -24.48 7.09 1.67
CA GLU A 403 -24.26 8.39 2.26
C GLU A 403 -25.46 9.31 2.07
N HIS A 404 -25.76 10.12 3.06
CA HIS A 404 -26.89 11.07 3.09
C HIS A 404 -28.30 10.48 3.07
N SER A 405 -28.46 9.16 2.90
CA SER A 405 -29.80 8.53 2.88
C SER A 405 -30.14 7.74 4.14
N GLY A 406 -29.14 7.42 4.96
CA GLY A 406 -29.26 6.54 6.14
C GLY A 406 -29.59 5.07 5.79
N LYS A 407 -29.71 4.70 4.50
CA LYS A 407 -30.01 3.34 4.06
C LYS A 407 -28.78 2.46 4.17
N SER A 408 -28.84 1.43 5.01
CA SER A 408 -27.78 0.41 5.10
C SER A 408 -27.91 -0.60 3.96
N TRP A 409 -26.78 -1.16 3.54
CA TRP A 409 -26.71 -2.22 2.53
C TRP A 409 -25.74 -3.31 2.96
N LYS A 410 -25.94 -4.50 2.39
CA LYS A 410 -25.10 -5.67 2.63
C LYS A 410 -25.04 -6.53 1.37
N VAL A 411 -23.87 -7.07 1.07
CA VAL A 411 -23.68 -8.11 0.05
C VAL A 411 -22.86 -9.25 0.64
N THR A 412 -23.31 -10.49 0.38
CA THR A 412 -22.67 -11.71 0.86
C THR A 412 -22.34 -12.60 -0.32
N ARG A 413 -21.17 -13.20 -0.32
CA ARG A 413 -20.77 -14.17 -1.34
C ARG A 413 -20.09 -15.37 -0.70
N LYS A 414 -20.34 -16.55 -1.29
CA LYS A 414 -19.64 -17.81 -0.95
C LYS A 414 -19.06 -18.40 -2.22
N ASN A 415 -17.80 -18.80 -2.18
CA ASN A 415 -17.12 -19.40 -3.33
C ASN A 415 -16.09 -20.46 -2.88
N GLN A 416 -15.61 -21.26 -3.81
CA GLN A 416 -14.59 -22.29 -3.59
C GLN A 416 -13.45 -22.06 -4.58
N TRP A 417 -12.24 -22.40 -4.16
CA TRP A 417 -11.03 -22.19 -4.96
C TRP A 417 -10.11 -23.38 -4.86
N VAL A 418 -9.35 -23.60 -5.93
CA VAL A 418 -8.20 -24.51 -5.97
C VAL A 418 -7.03 -23.83 -6.64
N SER A 419 -5.84 -24.12 -6.16
CA SER A 419 -4.60 -23.66 -6.76
C SER A 419 -3.51 -24.69 -6.49
N ASN A 420 -2.68 -24.98 -7.48
CA ASN A 420 -1.52 -25.86 -7.31
C ASN A 420 -0.24 -25.11 -6.93
N ARG A 421 -0.32 -23.79 -6.73
CA ARG A 421 0.83 -22.94 -6.39
C ARG A 421 0.64 -22.17 -5.09
N ASP A 422 -0.40 -21.35 -5.02
CA ASP A 422 -0.62 -20.38 -3.94
C ASP A 422 -2.13 -20.22 -3.79
N ILE A 423 -2.70 -20.93 -2.81
CA ILE A 423 -4.14 -20.92 -2.59
C ILE A 423 -4.59 -19.67 -1.84
N SER A 424 -3.75 -19.15 -0.94
CA SER A 424 -4.04 -17.94 -0.18
C SER A 424 -4.23 -16.75 -1.12
N PHE A 425 -3.29 -16.59 -2.05
CA PHE A 425 -3.35 -15.54 -3.05
C PHE A 425 -4.50 -15.73 -4.05
N ALA A 426 -4.68 -16.94 -4.58
CA ALA A 426 -5.69 -17.21 -5.60
C ALA A 426 -7.13 -17.06 -5.07
N SER A 427 -7.39 -17.46 -3.84
CA SER A 427 -8.74 -17.51 -3.29
C SER A 427 -9.29 -16.16 -2.82
N THR A 428 -8.41 -15.18 -2.58
CA THR A 428 -8.79 -13.90 -1.98
C THR A 428 -9.02 -12.77 -3.00
N PHE A 429 -8.76 -13.03 -4.28
CA PHE A 429 -8.91 -12.06 -5.36
C PHE A 429 -10.32 -11.52 -5.57
N GLU A 430 -11.32 -12.39 -5.49
CA GLU A 430 -12.71 -12.03 -5.72
C GLU A 430 -13.18 -10.96 -4.71
N LEU A 431 -12.69 -11.03 -3.47
CA LEU A 431 -12.95 -10.01 -2.46
C LEU A 431 -12.34 -8.66 -2.84
N ALA A 432 -11.07 -8.65 -3.25
CA ALA A 432 -10.38 -7.43 -3.65
C ALA A 432 -11.05 -6.75 -4.85
N ASP A 433 -11.42 -7.53 -5.88
CA ASP A 433 -12.11 -7.04 -7.07
C ASP A 433 -13.50 -6.50 -6.74
N THR A 434 -14.22 -7.17 -5.83
CA THR A 434 -15.53 -6.69 -5.35
C THR A 434 -15.39 -5.38 -4.58
N LEU A 435 -14.44 -5.26 -3.66
CA LEU A 435 -14.18 -4.03 -2.92
C LEU A 435 -13.77 -2.90 -3.87
N GLN A 436 -12.90 -3.18 -4.86
CA GLN A 436 -12.53 -2.20 -5.88
C GLN A 436 -13.74 -1.74 -6.69
N THR A 437 -14.63 -2.66 -7.07
CA THR A 437 -15.89 -2.33 -7.77
C THR A 437 -16.79 -1.44 -6.92
N LEU A 438 -16.97 -1.78 -5.63
CA LEU A 438 -17.81 -1.01 -4.71
C LEU A 438 -17.27 0.39 -4.40
N THR A 439 -15.94 0.54 -4.33
CA THR A 439 -15.30 1.84 -4.04
C THR A 439 -15.18 2.75 -5.26
N THR A 440 -15.20 2.20 -6.48
CA THR A 440 -15.04 2.99 -7.71
C THR A 440 -16.34 3.20 -8.51
N GLN A 441 -17.43 2.51 -8.14
CA GLN A 441 -18.72 2.68 -8.81
C GLN A 441 -19.27 4.11 -8.62
N LYS A 442 -20.12 4.56 -9.55
CA LYS A 442 -20.72 5.90 -9.55
C LYS A 442 -22.27 5.86 -9.43
N LEU A 443 -22.84 4.71 -9.05
CA LEU A 443 -24.28 4.51 -8.99
C LEU A 443 -24.90 5.09 -7.71
N ALA A 444 -24.13 5.09 -6.60
CA ALA A 444 -24.52 5.67 -5.32
C ALA A 444 -23.28 6.06 -4.52
N PRO A 445 -23.32 7.14 -3.72
CA PRO A 445 -22.26 7.45 -2.77
C PRO A 445 -22.37 6.46 -1.58
N VAL A 446 -21.37 5.58 -1.43
CA VAL A 446 -21.40 4.53 -0.40
C VAL A 446 -20.26 4.71 0.59
N ALA A 447 -20.57 4.49 1.88
CA ALA A 447 -19.62 4.40 2.97
C ALA A 447 -19.52 2.94 3.44
N LEU A 448 -18.40 2.28 3.19
CA LEU A 448 -18.13 0.96 3.75
C LEU A 448 -17.94 1.06 5.28
N LYS A 449 -18.52 0.12 6.02
CA LYS A 449 -18.43 0.02 7.48
C LYS A 449 -17.65 -1.19 7.95
N GLY A 450 -17.72 -2.30 7.22
CA GLY A 450 -16.99 -3.50 7.60
C GLY A 450 -17.00 -4.60 6.56
N VAL A 451 -16.04 -5.50 6.72
CA VAL A 451 -15.86 -6.72 5.92
C VAL A 451 -15.65 -7.88 6.89
N HIS A 452 -16.49 -8.90 6.78
CA HIS A 452 -16.36 -10.14 7.53
C HIS A 452 -16.06 -11.30 6.58
N ILE A 453 -15.07 -12.14 6.92
CA ILE A 453 -14.55 -13.20 6.07
C ILE A 453 -14.45 -14.49 6.89
N ASP A 454 -14.99 -15.59 6.35
CA ASP A 454 -14.79 -16.95 6.87
C ASP A 454 -14.08 -17.78 5.82
N VAL A 455 -13.06 -18.51 6.21
CA VAL A 455 -12.20 -19.31 5.33
C VAL A 455 -11.95 -20.69 5.92
N ASP A 456 -12.31 -21.73 5.19
CA ASP A 456 -11.83 -23.09 5.41
C ASP A 456 -10.77 -23.41 4.35
N VAL A 457 -9.59 -23.84 4.76
CA VAL A 457 -8.47 -24.18 3.85
C VAL A 457 -7.94 -25.58 4.11
N GLN A 458 -7.45 -26.23 3.05
CA GLN A 458 -6.73 -27.51 3.10
C GLN A 458 -5.66 -27.57 2.02
N GLN A 459 -4.59 -28.32 2.25
CA GLN A 459 -3.50 -28.50 1.28
C GLN A 459 -3.91 -29.42 0.11
N ALA A 460 -4.85 -30.31 0.33
CA ALA A 460 -5.34 -31.19 -0.72
C ALA A 460 -6.06 -30.42 -1.82
N ILE A 461 -5.81 -30.77 -3.08
CA ILE A 461 -6.52 -30.25 -4.26
C ILE A 461 -7.83 -31.02 -4.40
N SER A 462 -8.95 -30.33 -4.18
CA SER A 462 -10.29 -30.90 -4.20
C SER A 462 -11.13 -30.29 -5.32
N GLU A 463 -11.16 -30.92 -6.49
CA GLU A 463 -11.84 -30.43 -7.69
C GLU A 463 -12.57 -31.53 -8.46
N LEU A 464 -13.49 -31.12 -9.33
CA LEU A 464 -14.12 -31.92 -10.37
C LEU A 464 -13.57 -31.49 -11.71
N ARG A 465 -12.73 -32.33 -12.32
CA ARG A 465 -12.09 -32.03 -13.59
C ARG A 465 -12.93 -32.54 -14.76
N ILE A 466 -13.22 -31.65 -15.74
CA ILE A 466 -13.88 -32.02 -16.98
C ILE A 466 -12.94 -32.95 -17.77
N ARG A 467 -13.41 -34.17 -18.11
CA ARG A 467 -12.68 -35.17 -18.87
C ARG A 467 -13.20 -35.35 -20.28
N GLY A 468 -14.29 -34.72 -20.57
CA GLY A 468 -14.85 -34.67 -21.93
C GLY A 468 -16.33 -34.30 -21.91
N VAL A 469 -16.76 -33.77 -23.02
CA VAL A 469 -18.14 -33.36 -23.26
C VAL A 469 -18.63 -34.04 -24.55
N THR A 470 -19.84 -34.60 -24.48
CA THR A 470 -20.58 -35.03 -25.67
C THR A 470 -21.79 -34.14 -25.86
N TRP A 471 -22.05 -33.78 -27.10
CA TRP A 471 -23.02 -32.78 -27.50
C TRP A 471 -24.19 -33.39 -28.24
N SER A 472 -25.36 -32.79 -28.11
CA SER A 472 -26.59 -33.22 -28.84
C SER A 472 -27.48 -32.03 -29.18
N ALA A 473 -28.10 -32.04 -30.33
CA ALA A 473 -29.09 -31.07 -30.76
C ALA A 473 -30.53 -31.50 -30.41
N ASP A 474 -30.76 -32.81 -30.18
CA ASP A 474 -32.09 -33.39 -29.91
C ASP A 474 -32.27 -33.89 -28.46
N GLY A 475 -31.18 -34.01 -27.71
CA GLY A 475 -31.16 -34.53 -26.33
C GLY A 475 -31.15 -36.05 -26.23
N ARG A 476 -31.10 -36.76 -27.38
CA ARG A 476 -31.14 -38.23 -27.46
C ARG A 476 -29.78 -38.77 -27.96
N HIS A 477 -29.30 -38.28 -29.12
CA HIS A 477 -28.07 -38.69 -29.74
C HIS A 477 -26.92 -37.78 -29.32
N TYR A 478 -25.97 -38.31 -28.52
CA TYR A 478 -24.85 -37.58 -28.00
C TYR A 478 -23.54 -38.03 -28.66
N GLU A 479 -22.82 -37.12 -29.25
CA GLU A 479 -21.56 -37.38 -29.96
C GLU A 479 -20.43 -36.45 -29.48
N LYS A 480 -19.18 -36.93 -29.62
CA LYS A 480 -18.00 -36.10 -29.44
C LYS A 480 -17.71 -35.43 -30.80
N THR A 481 -18.05 -34.16 -30.92
CA THR A 481 -17.91 -33.42 -32.18
C THR A 481 -17.35 -32.02 -31.94
N ARG A 482 -16.66 -31.47 -32.93
CA ARG A 482 -16.21 -30.08 -32.96
C ARG A 482 -17.24 -29.13 -33.57
N THR A 483 -18.23 -29.66 -34.25
CA THR A 483 -19.29 -28.88 -34.93
C THR A 483 -20.63 -29.53 -34.74
N LEU A 484 -21.62 -28.79 -34.32
CA LEU A 484 -22.99 -29.27 -34.10
C LEU A 484 -23.98 -28.46 -34.95
N ARG A 485 -24.80 -29.14 -35.75
CA ARG A 485 -25.88 -28.50 -36.51
C ARG A 485 -27.08 -28.26 -35.60
N VAL A 486 -27.54 -27.01 -35.53
CA VAL A 486 -28.63 -26.59 -34.65
C VAL A 486 -29.66 -25.72 -35.39
N ARG A 487 -30.90 -25.65 -34.83
CA ARG A 487 -31.91 -24.72 -35.32
C ARG A 487 -31.89 -23.42 -34.52
N PRO A 488 -32.06 -22.23 -35.13
CA PRO A 488 -32.27 -20.99 -34.41
C PRO A 488 -33.45 -21.13 -33.46
N GLY A 489 -33.32 -20.67 -32.20
CA GLY A 489 -34.30 -20.84 -31.14
C GLY A 489 -34.40 -22.26 -30.56
N GLY A 490 -33.63 -23.22 -31.10
CA GLY A 490 -33.56 -24.60 -30.62
C GLY A 490 -32.76 -24.75 -29.32
N ARG A 491 -32.34 -25.97 -29.05
CA ARG A 491 -31.61 -26.32 -27.82
C ARG A 491 -30.34 -27.08 -28.15
N VAL A 492 -29.33 -26.89 -27.28
CA VAL A 492 -28.08 -27.70 -27.25
C VAL A 492 -28.05 -28.40 -25.92
N PHE A 493 -27.75 -29.69 -25.95
CA PHE A 493 -27.56 -30.51 -24.75
C PHE A 493 -26.10 -30.93 -24.66
N ALA A 494 -25.55 -30.87 -23.47
CA ALA A 494 -24.18 -31.35 -23.16
C ALA A 494 -24.23 -32.41 -22.07
N LYS A 495 -23.58 -33.56 -22.30
CA LYS A 495 -23.23 -34.53 -21.25
C LYS A 495 -21.76 -34.34 -20.89
N VAL A 496 -21.49 -33.92 -19.67
CA VAL A 496 -20.16 -33.60 -19.15
C VAL A 496 -19.70 -34.70 -18.23
N LYS A 497 -18.58 -35.33 -18.57
CA LYS A 497 -17.91 -36.31 -17.71
C LYS A 497 -16.95 -35.56 -16.78
N LEU A 498 -17.18 -35.66 -15.48
CA LEU A 498 -16.42 -35.03 -14.41
C LEU A 498 -15.68 -36.13 -13.62
N ARG A 499 -14.37 -35.96 -13.39
CA ARG A 499 -13.58 -36.82 -12.51
C ARG A 499 -13.28 -36.07 -11.21
N ASN A 500 -13.60 -36.70 -10.11
CA ASN A 500 -13.20 -36.22 -8.79
C ASN A 500 -11.69 -36.42 -8.60
N SER A 501 -10.95 -35.36 -8.20
CA SER A 501 -9.51 -35.42 -8.00
C SER A 501 -9.12 -36.36 -6.84
N ASP A 502 -9.94 -36.42 -5.79
CA ASP A 502 -9.62 -37.12 -4.56
C ASP A 502 -9.93 -38.62 -4.67
N SER A 503 -11.16 -38.95 -5.07
CA SER A 503 -11.61 -40.36 -5.14
C SER A 503 -11.38 -41.01 -6.50
N GLY A 504 -11.07 -40.23 -7.54
CA GLY A 504 -11.02 -40.74 -8.91
C GLY A 504 -12.39 -41.05 -9.53
N GLU A 505 -13.47 -40.94 -8.77
CA GLU A 505 -14.83 -41.25 -9.19
C GLU A 505 -15.27 -40.41 -10.39
N MET A 506 -15.99 -41.08 -11.32
CA MET A 506 -16.54 -40.44 -12.51
C MET A 506 -18.02 -40.09 -12.30
N LYS A 507 -18.36 -38.82 -12.52
CA LYS A 507 -19.74 -38.31 -12.46
C LYS A 507 -20.13 -37.72 -13.81
N THR A 508 -21.41 -37.87 -14.18
CA THR A 508 -21.95 -37.27 -15.39
C THR A 508 -22.96 -36.17 -15.04
N ALA A 509 -22.73 -34.98 -15.55
CA ALA A 509 -23.69 -33.87 -15.48
C ALA A 509 -24.29 -33.59 -16.86
N LYS A 510 -25.56 -33.18 -16.90
CA LYS A 510 -26.24 -32.76 -18.12
C LYS A 510 -26.60 -31.29 -18.04
N LEU A 511 -26.34 -30.56 -19.13
CA LEU A 511 -26.72 -29.15 -19.32
C LEU A 511 -27.63 -29.04 -20.54
N LYS A 512 -28.56 -28.05 -20.50
CA LYS A 512 -29.49 -27.75 -21.58
C LYS A 512 -29.48 -26.24 -21.82
N MET A 513 -29.00 -25.82 -22.98
CA MET A 513 -28.78 -24.42 -23.35
C MET A 513 -29.72 -24.04 -24.49
N ARG A 514 -30.14 -22.79 -24.58
CA ARG A 514 -31.02 -22.29 -25.63
C ARG A 514 -30.25 -21.54 -26.69
N VAL A 515 -30.40 -21.93 -27.97
CA VAL A 515 -29.83 -21.23 -29.12
C VAL A 515 -30.61 -19.93 -29.34
N PRO A 516 -29.95 -18.77 -29.56
CA PRO A 516 -30.67 -17.54 -29.89
C PRO A 516 -31.49 -17.69 -31.18
N ARG A 517 -32.61 -16.96 -31.24
CA ARG A 517 -33.48 -16.96 -32.44
C ARG A 517 -32.84 -16.28 -33.64
N ARG A 518 -31.97 -15.28 -33.36
CA ARG A 518 -31.15 -14.57 -34.37
C ARG A 518 -29.68 -14.78 -34.03
N PRO A 519 -29.09 -15.89 -34.49
CA PRO A 519 -27.71 -16.20 -34.20
C PRO A 519 -26.74 -15.29 -34.98
N GLU A 520 -25.60 -14.95 -34.35
CA GLU A 520 -24.45 -14.33 -35.03
C GLU A 520 -23.76 -15.35 -35.96
N GLN A 521 -22.90 -14.87 -36.86
CA GLN A 521 -22.21 -15.73 -37.84
C GLN A 521 -21.37 -16.82 -37.18
N LEU A 522 -20.66 -16.50 -36.08
CA LEU A 522 -19.92 -17.47 -35.28
C LEU A 522 -20.61 -17.66 -33.92
N LEU A 523 -21.13 -18.86 -33.72
CA LEU A 523 -21.78 -19.22 -32.47
C LEU A 523 -21.07 -20.41 -31.83
N LEU A 524 -20.71 -20.28 -30.56
CA LEU A 524 -20.07 -21.32 -29.77
C LEU A 524 -20.99 -21.77 -28.64
N ALA A 525 -21.06 -23.07 -28.37
CA ALA A 525 -21.52 -23.59 -27.10
C ALA A 525 -20.30 -24.01 -26.29
N THR A 526 -20.15 -23.46 -25.11
CA THR A 526 -19.05 -23.75 -24.20
C THR A 526 -19.57 -24.37 -22.91
N VAL A 527 -18.77 -25.25 -22.31
CA VAL A 527 -18.99 -25.83 -20.99
C VAL A 527 -17.69 -25.72 -20.21
N GLY A 528 -17.74 -25.13 -19.02
CA GLY A 528 -16.56 -24.95 -18.18
C GLY A 528 -16.91 -24.78 -16.71
N GLY A 529 -15.91 -24.67 -15.86
CA GLY A 529 -16.08 -24.22 -14.49
C GLY A 529 -16.35 -22.72 -14.42
N GLY A 530 -16.94 -22.24 -13.32
CA GLY A 530 -17.23 -20.81 -13.10
C GLY A 530 -16.01 -19.88 -13.14
N GLN A 531 -14.81 -20.44 -13.02
CA GLN A 531 -13.53 -19.72 -13.16
C GLN A 531 -13.21 -19.22 -14.59
N SER A 532 -13.93 -19.66 -15.59
CA SER A 532 -13.61 -19.39 -17.01
C SER A 532 -13.72 -17.90 -17.42
N GLY A 533 -13.94 -16.99 -16.50
CA GLY A 533 -14.11 -15.55 -16.78
C GLY A 533 -13.25 -14.57 -15.99
N GLY A 534 -12.39 -15.01 -15.04
CA GLY A 534 -11.87 -14.10 -14.01
C GLY A 534 -10.35 -14.04 -13.77
N GLY A 535 -9.52 -14.78 -14.50
CA GLY A 535 -8.08 -14.86 -14.20
C GLY A 535 -7.22 -13.62 -14.47
N GLY A 536 -7.77 -12.59 -15.11
CA GLY A 536 -7.02 -11.38 -15.51
C GLY A 536 -7.29 -10.12 -14.67
N GLY A 537 -8.33 -10.14 -13.83
CA GLY A 537 -8.92 -8.91 -13.27
C GLY A 537 -8.01 -8.15 -12.31
N PHE A 538 -7.38 -8.79 -11.35
CA PHE A 538 -6.65 -8.10 -10.28
C PHE A 538 -5.30 -7.51 -10.71
N LEU A 539 -4.47 -8.29 -11.39
CA LEU A 539 -3.17 -7.76 -11.84
C LEU A 539 -3.37 -6.54 -12.73
N CYS A 540 -4.38 -6.55 -13.55
CA CYS A 540 -4.73 -5.41 -14.34
C CYS A 540 -5.45 -4.31 -13.56
N SER A 541 -6.20 -4.63 -12.48
CA SER A 541 -6.78 -3.64 -11.57
C SER A 541 -5.71 -3.01 -10.66
N PHE A 542 -4.79 -3.82 -10.13
CA PHE A 542 -3.64 -3.36 -9.36
C PHE A 542 -2.69 -2.49 -10.19
N LEU A 543 -2.48 -2.85 -11.46
CA LEU A 543 -1.68 -2.06 -12.41
C LEU A 543 -2.46 -0.94 -13.09
N GLY A 544 -3.75 -0.79 -12.82
CA GLY A 544 -4.57 0.28 -13.38
C GLY A 544 -4.96 0.14 -14.84
N ILE A 545 -4.79 -1.05 -15.43
CA ILE A 545 -5.02 -1.30 -16.86
C ILE A 545 -6.35 -1.98 -17.18
N CYS A 546 -7.14 -2.39 -16.16
CA CYS A 546 -8.50 -2.93 -16.36
C CYS A 546 -9.60 -1.88 -16.13
N ARG A 547 -10.54 -1.84 -17.05
CA ARG A 547 -11.83 -1.19 -16.86
C ARG A 547 -12.89 -2.26 -16.54
N HIS A 548 -13.26 -2.41 -15.26
CA HIS A 548 -14.44 -3.17 -14.89
C HIS A 548 -15.66 -2.27 -15.07
N SER A 549 -16.32 -2.35 -16.20
CA SER A 549 -17.66 -1.78 -16.34
C SER A 549 -18.68 -2.81 -15.87
N ALA A 550 -19.07 -2.77 -14.62
CA ALA A 550 -20.31 -3.39 -14.21
C ALA A 550 -21.44 -2.60 -14.87
N ASN A 551 -21.99 -3.10 -16.00
CA ASN A 551 -23.20 -2.55 -16.63
C ASN A 551 -24.42 -2.82 -15.71
N ALA A 552 -24.46 -2.18 -14.56
CA ALA A 552 -25.59 -2.20 -13.63
C ALA A 552 -26.33 -0.87 -13.73
N LYS A 553 -27.65 -0.92 -13.73
CA LYS A 553 -28.52 0.26 -13.86
C LYS A 553 -28.78 0.97 -12.52
N SER A 554 -28.49 0.29 -11.39
CA SER A 554 -28.63 0.80 -10.02
C SER A 554 -27.64 0.10 -9.09
N PHE A 555 -27.44 0.67 -7.90
CA PHE A 555 -26.57 0.07 -6.88
C PHE A 555 -27.12 -1.29 -6.40
N ASP A 556 -28.43 -1.42 -6.18
CA ASP A 556 -29.06 -2.69 -5.80
C ASP A 556 -28.89 -3.76 -6.90
N ALA A 557 -28.97 -3.37 -8.19
CA ALA A 557 -28.68 -4.26 -9.30
C ALA A 557 -27.21 -4.68 -9.36
N LEU A 558 -26.29 -3.81 -8.95
CA LEU A 558 -24.86 -4.14 -8.81
C LEU A 558 -24.65 -5.17 -7.70
N LEU A 559 -25.25 -4.97 -6.53
CA LEU A 559 -25.15 -5.90 -5.40
C LEU A 559 -25.70 -7.29 -5.78
N SER A 560 -26.87 -7.35 -6.43
CA SER A 560 -27.45 -8.61 -6.92
C SER A 560 -26.52 -9.29 -7.93
N LYS A 561 -25.95 -8.55 -8.87
CA LYS A 561 -25.01 -9.09 -9.86
C LYS A 561 -23.75 -9.69 -9.22
N ILE A 562 -23.21 -9.06 -8.17
CA ILE A 562 -22.09 -9.58 -7.38
C ILE A 562 -22.49 -10.87 -6.67
N GLN A 563 -23.66 -10.88 -6.02
CA GLN A 563 -24.13 -11.99 -5.22
C GLN A 563 -24.48 -13.22 -6.08
N ASP A 564 -25.08 -13.01 -7.25
CA ASP A 564 -25.60 -14.05 -8.14
C ASP A 564 -24.61 -14.50 -9.23
N ALA A 565 -23.41 -13.92 -9.27
CA ALA A 565 -22.38 -14.32 -10.23
C ALA A 565 -22.06 -15.82 -10.09
N PRO A 566 -21.77 -16.55 -11.19
CA PRO A 566 -21.36 -17.95 -11.13
C PRO A 566 -20.22 -18.17 -10.15
N ARG A 567 -20.26 -19.30 -9.43
CA ARG A 567 -19.22 -19.70 -8.47
C ARG A 567 -18.24 -20.67 -9.14
N ASN A 568 -17.04 -20.80 -8.61
CA ASN A 568 -16.05 -21.72 -9.18
C ASN A 568 -16.46 -23.20 -9.11
N ASN A 569 -17.37 -23.53 -8.22
CA ASN A 569 -17.99 -24.86 -8.14
C ASN A 569 -19.28 -24.99 -8.97
N ASP A 570 -19.57 -24.05 -9.84
CA ASP A 570 -20.64 -24.15 -10.82
C ASP A 570 -20.10 -24.71 -12.15
N LEU A 571 -20.81 -25.71 -12.69
CA LEU A 571 -20.65 -26.12 -14.06
C LEU A 571 -21.50 -25.19 -14.92
N VAL A 572 -20.83 -24.37 -15.72
CA VAL A 572 -21.45 -23.34 -16.55
C VAL A 572 -21.49 -23.78 -18.00
N GLY A 573 -22.68 -23.75 -18.61
CA GLY A 573 -22.86 -23.91 -20.05
C GLY A 573 -23.30 -22.58 -20.64
N SER A 574 -22.68 -22.13 -21.71
CA SER A 574 -23.05 -20.89 -22.39
C SER A 574 -23.11 -21.05 -23.91
N ILE A 575 -23.95 -20.25 -24.55
CA ILE A 575 -24.00 -20.09 -25.99
C ILE A 575 -23.83 -18.60 -26.31
N GLY A 576 -22.91 -18.31 -27.22
CA GLY A 576 -22.64 -16.94 -27.63
C GLY A 576 -21.55 -16.86 -28.70
N SER A 577 -21.23 -15.65 -29.10
CA SER A 577 -20.04 -15.32 -29.87
C SER A 577 -18.84 -15.06 -28.94
N PRO A 578 -17.61 -14.95 -29.43
CA PRO A 578 -16.45 -14.58 -28.62
C PRO A 578 -16.58 -13.25 -27.87
N ARG A 579 -17.50 -12.39 -28.32
CA ARG A 579 -17.71 -11.04 -27.74
C ARG A 579 -18.97 -10.91 -26.88
N HIS A 580 -19.92 -11.85 -27.03
CA HIS A 580 -21.23 -11.73 -26.36
C HIS A 580 -21.83 -13.09 -26.01
N THR A 581 -22.21 -13.28 -24.74
CA THR A 581 -22.97 -14.45 -24.25
C THR A 581 -24.45 -14.21 -24.42
N SER A 582 -25.09 -15.03 -25.27
CA SER A 582 -26.52 -14.92 -25.57
C SER A 582 -27.40 -15.76 -24.63
N SER A 583 -26.88 -16.85 -24.08
CA SER A 583 -27.57 -17.77 -23.18
C SER A 583 -26.59 -18.44 -22.24
N GLN A 584 -26.95 -18.53 -20.96
CA GLN A 584 -26.15 -19.20 -19.94
C GLN A 584 -27.02 -20.09 -19.08
N VAL A 585 -26.49 -21.22 -18.65
CA VAL A 585 -27.10 -22.13 -17.67
C VAL A 585 -26.01 -22.57 -16.69
N THR A 586 -26.39 -22.64 -15.42
CA THR A 586 -25.49 -22.99 -14.32
C THR A 586 -26.03 -24.21 -13.58
N LYS A 587 -25.14 -25.14 -13.23
CA LYS A 587 -25.46 -26.29 -12.40
C LYS A 587 -24.45 -26.42 -11.28
N HIS A 588 -24.90 -26.19 -10.06
CA HIS A 588 -24.07 -26.25 -8.86
C HIS A 588 -23.47 -27.64 -8.63
N GLN A 589 -22.20 -27.69 -8.23
CA GLN A 589 -21.46 -28.88 -7.86
C GLN A 589 -20.92 -28.75 -6.43
N SER A 590 -20.55 -29.87 -5.82
CA SER A 590 -19.99 -29.88 -4.45
C SER A 590 -18.55 -29.33 -4.36
N ARG A 591 -17.83 -29.29 -5.48
CA ARG A 591 -16.41 -28.89 -5.56
C ARG A 591 -16.19 -27.97 -6.74
N VAL A 592 -15.04 -27.30 -6.75
CA VAL A 592 -14.58 -26.49 -7.89
C VAL A 592 -14.61 -27.33 -9.17
N VAL A 593 -15.11 -26.78 -10.25
CA VAL A 593 -15.10 -27.42 -11.57
C VAL A 593 -13.95 -26.82 -12.38
N SER A 594 -13.05 -27.67 -12.84
CA SER A 594 -11.91 -27.26 -13.69
C SER A 594 -11.98 -27.86 -15.09
N GLY A 595 -11.37 -27.15 -16.03
CA GLY A 595 -11.41 -27.51 -17.46
C GLY A 595 -12.53 -26.83 -18.22
N GLN A 596 -12.41 -26.83 -19.54
CA GLN A 596 -13.34 -26.22 -20.47
C GLN A 596 -13.37 -26.99 -21.78
N GLU A 597 -14.54 -27.09 -22.38
CA GLU A 597 -14.77 -27.68 -23.71
C GLU A 597 -15.76 -26.80 -24.50
N PHE A 598 -15.62 -26.78 -25.82
CA PHE A 598 -16.53 -26.04 -26.68
C PHE A 598 -16.86 -26.79 -27.96
N VAL A 599 -17.95 -26.39 -28.59
CA VAL A 599 -18.38 -26.86 -29.92
C VAL A 599 -18.87 -25.67 -30.73
N VAL A 600 -18.51 -25.65 -32.01
CA VAL A 600 -19.00 -24.66 -32.97
C VAL A 600 -20.45 -25.02 -33.38
N LEU A 601 -21.36 -24.09 -33.27
CA LEU A 601 -22.75 -24.28 -33.67
C LEU A 601 -22.96 -23.76 -35.09
N ARG A 602 -23.41 -24.64 -35.98
CA ARG A 602 -23.80 -24.27 -37.35
C ARG A 602 -25.32 -24.21 -37.39
N THR A 603 -25.87 -23.04 -37.69
CA THR A 603 -27.29 -22.84 -37.92
C THR A 603 -27.61 -23.02 -39.38
N ARG A 604 -28.72 -23.74 -39.71
CA ARG A 604 -29.21 -23.73 -41.11
C ARG A 604 -29.72 -22.31 -41.41
N GLY A 605 -28.91 -21.49 -42.07
CA GLY A 605 -29.32 -20.22 -42.66
C GLY A 605 -30.11 -20.48 -43.95
N ARG A 606 -31.06 -19.59 -44.27
CA ARG A 606 -31.60 -19.45 -45.64
C ARG A 606 -30.38 -19.13 -46.54
N HIS A 607 -30.25 -19.86 -47.65
CA HIS A 607 -29.19 -19.63 -48.65
C HIS A 607 -29.21 -18.17 -49.10
N HIS A 608 -28.17 -17.41 -48.74
CA HIS A 608 -27.65 -16.33 -49.54
C HIS A 608 -26.21 -16.74 -49.93
N HIS A 609 -26.01 -16.96 -51.21
CA HIS A 609 -24.69 -17.18 -51.78
C HIS A 609 -23.82 -15.96 -51.55
N HIS A 610 -22.74 -16.10 -50.79
CA HIS A 610 -21.54 -15.27 -50.91
C HIS A 610 -20.30 -16.15 -50.75
N HIS A 611 -19.36 -15.93 -51.65
CA HIS A 611 -18.07 -16.61 -51.78
C HIS A 611 -17.17 -16.45 -50.56
N GLY A 612 -16.36 -17.44 -50.36
CA GLY A 612 -15.48 -17.75 -49.26
C GLY A 612 -14.47 -16.72 -48.82
N ASP A 613 -14.22 -16.81 -47.52
CA ASP A 613 -12.89 -16.54 -46.94
C ASP A 613 -12.72 -17.44 -45.73
N GLY A 614 -11.64 -18.19 -45.72
CA GLY A 614 -11.33 -19.17 -44.69
C GLY A 614 -11.00 -18.49 -43.36
N ILE A 615 -11.80 -18.78 -42.32
CA ILE A 615 -11.56 -18.31 -40.96
C ILE A 615 -10.72 -19.35 -40.21
N ALA A 616 -9.54 -18.96 -39.77
CA ALA A 616 -8.66 -19.76 -38.92
C ALA A 616 -9.32 -19.99 -37.54
N VAL A 617 -9.38 -21.24 -37.11
CA VAL A 617 -9.88 -21.63 -35.76
C VAL A 617 -8.73 -21.48 -34.78
N PRO A 618 -8.90 -20.76 -33.64
CA PRO A 618 -7.84 -20.66 -32.65
C PRO A 618 -7.56 -22.01 -31.98
N THR A 619 -6.30 -22.40 -31.95
CA THR A 619 -5.82 -23.55 -31.16
C THR A 619 -5.73 -23.19 -29.67
N PRO A 620 -6.14 -24.08 -28.75
CA PRO A 620 -5.94 -23.87 -27.34
C PRO A 620 -4.44 -24.01 -27.01
N SER A 621 -3.89 -23.03 -26.30
CA SER A 621 -2.55 -23.11 -25.71
C SER A 621 -2.52 -24.13 -24.55
N PRO A 622 -1.38 -24.82 -24.32
CA PRO A 622 -1.24 -25.90 -23.34
C PRO A 622 -1.35 -25.44 -21.87
#